data_c5bc631f07c982e76280e11e249a1a88
#
_entry.id   c5bc631f07c982e76280e11e249a1a88
#
_cell.length_a   1.000
_cell.length_b   1.000
_cell.length_c   1.000
_cell.angle_alpha   90.00
_cell.angle_beta   90.00
_cell.angle_gamma   90.00
#
_symmetry.space_group_name_H-M   'P 1'
#
loop_
_entity.id
_entity.type
_entity.pdbx_description
1 polymer ?
#
loop_
_entity_poly.entity_id
_entity_poly.type
_entity_poly.pdbx_seq_one_letter_code
_entity_poly.pdbx_strand_id
1 'polypeptide(L)'
;MRVRTETLDRFLSAVGEVILSSSQLRTGVARYAQDPEVSDGFDRVDRRVAELQRRVLELRTAPLVRVTDTLPRTARQIAENLGKRVEVEIVGAELELDRSILDRLGEPLLHLVRNAVDHGLEKPEDRIAAGKSEIGLLRVEARRQKDTIEIEVSDD
;
A
#
# COMPACT_ATOMS: atom_id res chain seq x y z
N MET A 1 5.77 16.69 10.42
CA MET A 1 6.82 17.09 9.45
C MET A 1 6.50 16.42 8.12
N ARG A 2 6.20 17.16 7.05
CA ARG A 2 5.98 16.55 5.71
C ARG A 2 7.31 16.55 4.98
N VAL A 3 7.86 15.38 4.70
CA VAL A 3 9.04 15.21 3.84
C VAL A 3 8.54 15.14 2.40
N ARG A 4 9.14 15.90 1.48
CA ARG A 4 8.80 15.83 0.06
C ARG A 4 9.23 14.48 -0.50
N THR A 5 8.42 13.88 -1.35
CA THR A 5 8.70 12.59 -2.03
C THR A 5 10.07 12.61 -2.73
N GLU A 6 10.39 13.71 -3.42
CA GLU A 6 11.71 13.90 -4.07
C GLU A 6 12.91 13.85 -3.11
N THR A 7 12.74 14.36 -1.88
CA THR A 7 13.80 14.30 -0.86
C THR A 7 13.99 12.88 -0.37
N LEU A 8 12.89 12.13 -0.22
CA LEU A 8 12.92 10.73 0.15
C LEU A 8 13.60 9.89 -0.96
N ASP A 9 13.24 10.11 -2.22
CA ASP A 9 13.83 9.39 -3.36
C ASP A 9 15.34 9.62 -3.47
N ARG A 10 15.79 10.86 -3.28
CA ARG A 10 17.25 11.17 -3.24
C ARG A 10 17.95 10.47 -2.08
N PHE A 11 17.32 10.44 -0.91
CA PHE A 11 17.86 9.72 0.24
C PHE A 11 17.93 8.20 -0.03
N LEU A 12 16.90 7.63 -0.63
CA LEU A 12 16.85 6.22 -1.03
C LEU A 12 17.96 5.88 -2.04
N SER A 13 18.19 6.75 -3.02
CA SER A 13 19.28 6.60 -3.99
C SER A 13 20.65 6.62 -3.32
N ALA A 14 20.90 7.58 -2.43
CA ALA A 14 22.15 7.65 -1.68
C ALA A 14 22.40 6.41 -0.80
N VAL A 15 21.36 5.90 -0.17
CA VAL A 15 21.46 4.65 0.61
C VAL A 15 21.75 3.46 -0.31
N GLY A 16 21.14 3.41 -1.52
CA GLY A 16 21.44 2.40 -2.54
C GLY A 16 22.92 2.40 -2.95
N GLU A 17 23.52 3.58 -3.12
CA GLU A 17 24.95 3.74 -3.42
C GLU A 17 25.84 3.22 -2.27
N VAL A 18 25.46 3.48 -1.02
CA VAL A 18 26.18 2.95 0.16
C VAL A 18 26.13 1.42 0.20
N ILE A 19 24.97 0.81 -0.09
CA ILE A 19 24.79 -0.65 -0.16
C ILE A 19 25.70 -1.25 -1.23
N LEU A 20 25.70 -0.65 -2.44
CA LEU A 20 26.56 -1.10 -3.54
C LEU A 20 28.05 -0.98 -3.21
N SER A 21 28.45 0.14 -2.60
CA SER A 21 29.84 0.38 -2.20
C SER A 21 30.28 -0.60 -1.12
N SER A 22 29.42 -0.91 -0.14
CA SER A 22 29.69 -1.93 0.89
C SER A 22 29.89 -3.32 0.27
N SER A 23 29.02 -3.70 -0.69
CA SER A 23 29.15 -4.98 -1.40
C SER A 23 30.45 -5.10 -2.24
N GLN A 24 30.82 -4.00 -2.92
CA GLN A 24 32.09 -3.95 -3.67
C GLN A 24 33.31 -4.04 -2.75
N LEU A 25 33.28 -3.33 -1.62
CA LEU A 25 34.35 -3.38 -0.62
C LEU A 25 34.54 -4.80 -0.09
N ARG A 26 33.45 -5.50 0.23
CA ARG A 26 33.48 -6.90 0.66
C ARG A 26 34.19 -7.80 -0.36
N THR A 27 33.90 -7.65 -1.64
CA THR A 27 34.53 -8.40 -2.72
C THR A 27 36.02 -8.09 -2.84
N GLY A 28 36.40 -6.80 -2.67
CA GLY A 28 37.79 -6.36 -2.71
C GLY A 28 38.65 -6.86 -1.55
N VAL A 29 38.04 -7.01 -0.37
CA VAL A 29 38.73 -7.40 0.89
C VAL A 29 38.63 -8.91 1.14
N ALA A 30 37.90 -9.67 0.32
CA ALA A 30 37.75 -11.13 0.48
C ALA A 30 39.09 -11.89 0.63
N ARG A 31 40.18 -11.36 0.03
CA ARG A 31 41.53 -11.91 0.19
C ARG A 31 42.16 -11.69 1.56
N TYR A 32 41.59 -10.82 2.39
CA TYR A 32 42.03 -10.55 3.79
C TYR A 32 41.08 -11.16 4.83
N ALA A 33 40.09 -11.94 4.39
CA ALA A 33 39.08 -12.56 5.26
C ALA A 33 39.65 -13.62 6.22
N GLN A 34 40.96 -13.94 6.13
CA GLN A 34 41.65 -14.83 7.07
C GLN A 34 42.02 -14.13 8.40
N ASP A 35 41.95 -12.77 8.45
CA ASP A 35 42.17 -12.03 9.67
C ASP A 35 40.80 -11.91 10.42
N PRO A 36 40.71 -12.49 11.65
CA PRO A 36 39.47 -12.49 12.40
C PRO A 36 38.94 -11.08 12.72
N GLU A 37 39.79 -10.10 12.98
CA GLU A 37 39.39 -8.73 13.28
C GLU A 37 38.77 -8.05 12.05
N VAL A 38 39.36 -8.32 10.87
CA VAL A 38 38.86 -7.82 9.61
C VAL A 38 37.52 -8.47 9.29
N SER A 39 37.40 -9.78 9.40
CA SER A 39 36.16 -10.53 9.18
C SER A 39 35.02 -10.04 10.08
N ASP A 40 35.27 -9.94 11.38
CA ASP A 40 34.29 -9.44 12.37
C ASP A 40 33.89 -7.98 12.10
N GLY A 41 34.81 -7.15 11.61
CA GLY A 41 34.56 -5.79 11.19
C GLY A 41 33.56 -5.73 10.03
N PHE A 42 33.78 -6.55 8.99
CA PHE A 42 32.88 -6.64 7.84
C PHE A 42 31.50 -7.16 8.22
N ASP A 43 31.42 -8.18 9.03
CA ASP A 43 30.13 -8.72 9.48
C ASP A 43 29.30 -7.70 10.27
N ARG A 44 29.98 -6.82 11.03
CA ARG A 44 29.29 -5.69 11.70
C ARG A 44 28.77 -4.68 10.69
N VAL A 45 29.56 -4.33 9.68
CA VAL A 45 29.15 -3.39 8.62
C VAL A 45 27.98 -3.96 7.83
N ASP A 46 28.06 -5.22 7.40
CA ASP A 46 27.00 -5.89 6.65
C ASP A 46 25.67 -5.92 7.42
N ARG A 47 25.71 -6.24 8.72
CA ARG A 47 24.53 -6.18 9.57
C ARG A 47 23.92 -4.77 9.65
N ARG A 48 24.76 -3.73 9.78
CA ARG A 48 24.29 -2.35 9.83
C ARG A 48 23.72 -1.86 8.50
N VAL A 49 24.33 -2.26 7.39
CA VAL A 49 23.82 -1.95 6.04
C VAL A 49 22.49 -2.64 5.79
N ALA A 50 22.34 -3.91 6.16
CA ALA A 50 21.08 -4.64 6.06
C ALA A 50 19.97 -4.02 6.94
N GLU A 51 20.31 -3.59 8.17
CA GLU A 51 19.38 -2.87 9.03
C GLU A 51 18.95 -1.52 8.42
N LEU A 52 19.91 -0.77 7.89
CA LEU A 52 19.63 0.50 7.19
C LEU A 52 18.71 0.27 5.98
N GLN A 53 18.98 -0.74 5.17
CA GLN A 53 18.16 -1.10 4.02
C GLN A 53 16.72 -1.39 4.43
N ARG A 54 16.50 -2.17 5.48
CA ARG A 54 15.17 -2.46 6.01
C ARG A 54 14.44 -1.20 6.46
N ARG A 55 15.10 -0.34 7.26
CA ARG A 55 14.50 0.93 7.75
C ARG A 55 14.15 1.89 6.60
N VAL A 56 14.96 1.87 5.55
CA VAL A 56 14.72 2.67 4.36
C VAL A 56 13.50 2.18 3.59
N LEU A 57 13.33 0.85 3.47
CA LEU A 57 12.12 0.28 2.87
C LEU A 57 10.86 0.64 3.68
N GLU A 58 10.92 0.60 5.01
CA GLU A 58 9.83 1.02 5.90
C GLU A 58 9.43 2.49 5.70
N LEU A 59 10.39 3.37 5.37
CA LEU A 59 10.10 4.78 5.04
C LEU A 59 9.38 4.97 3.70
N ARG A 60 9.52 4.01 2.80
CA ARG A 60 8.94 4.05 1.46
C ARG A 60 7.50 3.56 1.44
N THR A 61 7.10 2.72 2.40
CA THR A 61 5.75 2.18 2.47
C THR A 61 4.82 3.05 3.33
N ALA A 62 3.54 2.85 3.13
CA ALA A 62 2.48 3.38 3.97
C ALA A 62 1.24 2.48 3.87
N PRO A 63 0.40 2.45 4.90
CA PRO A 63 -0.78 1.60 4.90
C PRO A 63 -1.83 2.09 3.90
N LEU A 64 -2.54 1.14 3.30
CA LEU A 64 -3.59 1.36 2.29
C LEU A 64 -4.73 2.23 2.85
N VAL A 65 -4.95 2.25 4.17
CA VAL A 65 -5.94 3.10 4.82
C VAL A 65 -5.84 4.57 4.40
N ARG A 66 -4.65 5.05 4.03
CA ARG A 66 -4.45 6.44 3.56
C ARG A 66 -5.30 6.82 2.35
N VAL A 67 -5.60 5.86 1.50
CA VAL A 67 -6.42 6.08 0.28
C VAL A 67 -7.83 5.52 0.43
N THR A 68 -8.05 4.55 1.34
CA THR A 68 -9.37 3.94 1.53
C THR A 68 -10.22 4.65 2.59
N ASP A 69 -9.63 5.41 3.51
CA ASP A 69 -10.33 6.09 4.63
C ASP A 69 -11.49 7.00 4.16
N THR A 70 -11.34 7.63 3.01
CA THR A 70 -12.36 8.54 2.47
C THR A 70 -13.45 7.83 1.66
N LEU A 71 -13.24 6.57 1.25
CA LEU A 71 -14.15 5.84 0.37
C LEU A 71 -15.55 5.64 0.97
N PRO A 72 -15.71 5.27 2.26
CA PRO A 72 -17.04 5.09 2.85
C PRO A 72 -17.89 6.36 2.84
N ARG A 73 -17.27 7.49 3.13
CA ARG A 73 -17.96 8.78 3.10
C ARG A 73 -18.38 9.16 1.69
N THR A 74 -17.46 8.98 0.73
CA THR A 74 -17.72 9.33 -0.68
C THR A 74 -18.77 8.41 -1.28
N ALA A 75 -18.74 7.10 -1.00
CA ALA A 75 -19.75 6.15 -1.46
C ALA A 75 -21.15 6.50 -0.94
N ARG A 76 -21.28 6.82 0.35
CA ARG A 76 -22.56 7.24 0.93
C ARG A 76 -23.10 8.52 0.29
N GLN A 77 -22.24 9.50 0.06
CA GLN A 77 -22.63 10.75 -0.58
C GLN A 77 -23.13 10.53 -2.02
N ILE A 78 -22.46 9.63 -2.79
CA ILE A 78 -22.91 9.27 -4.15
C ILE A 78 -24.25 8.53 -4.09
N ALA A 79 -24.39 7.56 -3.16
CA ALA A 79 -25.62 6.80 -2.99
C ALA A 79 -26.82 7.71 -2.63
N GLU A 80 -26.64 8.63 -1.70
CA GLU A 80 -27.67 9.62 -1.31
C GLU A 80 -28.15 10.43 -2.51
N ASN A 81 -27.23 10.92 -3.35
CA ASN A 81 -27.55 11.67 -4.56
C ASN A 81 -28.38 10.86 -5.59
N LEU A 82 -28.25 9.54 -5.57
CA LEU A 82 -28.94 8.60 -6.44
C LEU A 82 -30.20 7.98 -5.81
N GLY A 83 -30.54 8.38 -4.57
CA GLY A 83 -31.63 7.79 -3.81
C GLY A 83 -31.39 6.34 -3.39
N LYS A 84 -30.11 5.95 -3.24
CA LYS A 84 -29.67 4.62 -2.83
C LYS A 84 -29.14 4.65 -1.39
N ARG A 85 -29.01 3.46 -0.78
CA ARG A 85 -28.42 3.28 0.55
C ARG A 85 -27.28 2.29 0.46
N VAL A 86 -26.11 2.62 1.06
CA VAL A 86 -24.93 1.78 0.99
C VAL A 86 -24.22 1.69 2.35
N GLU A 87 -23.84 0.49 2.70
CA GLU A 87 -22.83 0.19 3.71
C GLU A 87 -21.52 -0.19 3.02
N VAL A 88 -20.40 0.32 3.55
CA VAL A 88 -19.08 0.07 2.96
C VAL A 88 -18.22 -0.68 3.95
N GLU A 89 -17.76 -1.86 3.53
CA GLU A 89 -16.80 -2.68 4.26
C GLU A 89 -15.42 -2.56 3.61
N ILE A 90 -14.38 -2.32 4.41
CA ILE A 90 -13.00 -2.27 3.94
C ILE A 90 -12.20 -3.33 4.71
N VAL A 91 -11.58 -4.24 3.98
CA VAL A 91 -10.76 -5.33 4.50
C VAL A 91 -9.34 -5.21 3.97
N GLY A 92 -8.33 -5.40 4.83
CA GLY A 92 -6.91 -5.32 4.45
C GLY A 92 -6.37 -3.90 4.31
N ALA A 93 -7.03 -2.90 4.89
CA ALA A 93 -6.60 -1.50 4.86
C ALA A 93 -5.24 -1.26 5.54
N GLU A 94 -4.80 -2.17 6.40
CA GLU A 94 -3.52 -2.16 7.10
C GLU A 94 -2.33 -2.59 6.22
N LEU A 95 -2.57 -3.16 5.03
CA LEU A 95 -1.52 -3.59 4.13
C LEU A 95 -0.65 -2.43 3.70
N GLU A 96 0.67 -2.63 3.83
CA GLU A 96 1.67 -1.65 3.47
C GLU A 96 2.00 -1.72 1.98
N LEU A 97 1.90 -0.58 1.30
CA LEU A 97 2.25 -0.39 -0.10
C LEU A 97 3.25 0.75 -0.27
N ASP A 98 3.99 0.71 -1.38
CA ASP A 98 4.84 1.83 -1.79
C ASP A 98 3.99 3.11 -1.94
N ARG A 99 4.48 4.22 -1.42
CA ARG A 99 3.79 5.51 -1.46
C ARG A 99 3.48 5.97 -2.89
N SER A 100 4.38 5.69 -3.83
CA SER A 100 4.17 6.04 -5.24
C SER A 100 3.01 5.25 -5.88
N ILE A 101 2.76 4.04 -5.39
CA ILE A 101 1.60 3.23 -5.78
C ILE A 101 0.34 3.82 -5.14
N LEU A 102 0.37 4.10 -3.83
CA LEU A 102 -0.77 4.68 -3.12
C LEU A 102 -1.24 6.01 -3.74
N ASP A 103 -0.29 6.88 -4.11
CA ASP A 103 -0.59 8.18 -4.72
C ASP A 103 -1.33 8.03 -6.07
N ARG A 104 -1.10 6.92 -6.80
CA ARG A 104 -1.79 6.61 -8.07
C ARG A 104 -3.05 5.79 -7.89
N LEU A 105 -3.23 5.13 -6.75
CA LEU A 105 -4.31 4.18 -6.51
C LEU A 105 -5.62 4.87 -6.13
N GLY A 106 -5.55 6.05 -5.49
CA GLY A 106 -6.72 6.73 -4.95
C GLY A 106 -7.80 7.05 -5.99
N GLU A 107 -7.39 7.56 -7.15
CA GLU A 107 -8.31 7.92 -8.22
C GLU A 107 -8.98 6.70 -8.90
N PRO A 108 -8.25 5.63 -9.29
CA PRO A 108 -8.85 4.38 -9.74
C PRO A 108 -9.82 3.74 -8.75
N LEU A 109 -9.46 3.68 -7.46
CA LEU A 109 -10.34 3.11 -6.43
C LEU A 109 -11.63 3.92 -6.31
N LEU A 110 -11.54 5.23 -6.30
CA LEU A 110 -12.71 6.10 -6.26
C LEU A 110 -13.61 5.89 -7.48
N HIS A 111 -13.01 5.67 -8.65
CA HIS A 111 -13.77 5.38 -9.89
C HIS A 111 -14.51 4.04 -9.79
N LEU A 112 -13.85 2.99 -9.29
CA LEU A 112 -14.49 1.67 -9.08
C LEU A 112 -15.64 1.76 -8.07
N VAL A 113 -15.42 2.44 -6.94
CA VAL A 113 -16.47 2.68 -5.93
C VAL A 113 -17.66 3.43 -6.53
N ARG A 114 -17.40 4.45 -7.34
CA ARG A 114 -18.48 5.18 -8.04
C ARG A 114 -19.26 4.27 -8.97
N ASN A 115 -18.59 3.45 -9.77
CA ASN A 115 -19.24 2.53 -10.70
C ASN A 115 -20.09 1.50 -9.96
N ALA A 116 -19.60 0.94 -8.87
CA ALA A 116 -20.34 0.00 -8.03
C ALA A 116 -21.60 0.64 -7.43
N VAL A 117 -21.50 1.86 -6.91
CA VAL A 117 -22.67 2.57 -6.38
C VAL A 117 -23.65 2.98 -7.47
N ASP A 118 -23.16 3.45 -8.63
CA ASP A 118 -24.00 3.98 -9.71
C ASP A 118 -24.70 2.85 -10.48
N HIS A 119 -23.96 1.82 -10.85
CA HIS A 119 -24.44 0.74 -11.73
C HIS A 119 -24.64 -0.60 -11.03
N GLY A 120 -23.91 -0.89 -9.94
CA GLY A 120 -23.98 -2.15 -9.21
C GLY A 120 -25.18 -2.21 -8.26
N LEU A 121 -25.31 -1.22 -7.39
CA LEU A 121 -26.38 -1.21 -6.38
C LEU A 121 -27.73 -0.73 -6.98
N GLU A 122 -28.81 -1.40 -6.59
CA GLU A 122 -30.19 -1.02 -6.90
C GLU A 122 -30.74 0.01 -5.87
N LYS A 123 -31.86 0.65 -6.20
CA LYS A 123 -32.60 1.48 -5.24
C LYS A 123 -33.24 0.61 -4.15
N PRO A 124 -33.48 1.18 -2.94
CA PRO A 124 -34.06 0.46 -1.80
C PRO A 124 -35.35 -0.32 -2.15
N GLU A 125 -36.22 0.27 -2.94
CA GLU A 125 -37.50 -0.32 -3.36
C GLU A 125 -37.29 -1.56 -4.25
N ASP A 126 -36.36 -1.47 -5.21
CA ASP A 126 -36.03 -2.57 -6.13
C ASP A 126 -35.35 -3.72 -5.38
N ARG A 127 -34.46 -3.39 -4.41
CA ARG A 127 -33.80 -4.38 -3.57
C ARG A 127 -34.80 -5.18 -2.71
N ILE A 128 -35.73 -4.48 -2.06
CA ILE A 128 -36.78 -5.11 -1.25
C ILE A 128 -37.67 -6.00 -2.15
N ALA A 129 -38.02 -5.53 -3.34
CA ALA A 129 -38.81 -6.32 -4.29
C ALA A 129 -38.08 -7.58 -4.76
N ALA A 130 -36.73 -7.53 -4.83
CA ALA A 130 -35.88 -8.68 -5.14
C ALA A 130 -35.53 -9.56 -3.93
N GLY A 131 -36.05 -9.23 -2.73
CA GLY A 131 -35.80 -9.99 -1.49
C GLY A 131 -34.40 -9.73 -0.89
N LYS A 132 -33.72 -8.67 -1.31
CA LYS A 132 -32.43 -8.20 -0.76
C LYS A 132 -32.65 -7.23 0.41
N SER A 133 -31.56 -6.95 1.18
CA SER A 133 -31.57 -5.89 2.18
C SER A 133 -31.83 -4.53 1.54
N GLU A 134 -32.55 -3.64 2.21
CA GLU A 134 -32.76 -2.24 1.80
C GLU A 134 -31.44 -1.48 1.61
N ILE A 135 -30.41 -1.84 2.38
CA ILE A 135 -29.07 -1.26 2.33
C ILE A 135 -28.19 -2.20 1.51
N GLY A 136 -27.60 -1.70 0.43
CA GLY A 136 -26.62 -2.44 -0.37
C GLY A 136 -25.27 -2.49 0.31
N LEU A 137 -24.51 -3.56 0.07
CA LEU A 137 -23.16 -3.74 0.59
C LEU A 137 -22.15 -3.49 -0.52
N LEU A 138 -21.23 -2.55 -0.28
CA LEU A 138 -20.04 -2.33 -1.09
C LEU A 138 -18.82 -2.80 -0.30
N ARG A 139 -18.10 -3.78 -0.82
CA ARG A 139 -16.91 -4.34 -0.20
C ARG A 139 -15.66 -3.98 -0.99
N VAL A 140 -14.68 -3.40 -0.32
CA VAL A 140 -13.33 -3.16 -0.83
C VAL A 140 -12.39 -4.05 -0.06
N GLU A 141 -11.81 -5.04 -0.71
CA GLU A 141 -10.94 -6.01 -0.07
C GLU A 141 -9.55 -6.01 -0.70
N ALA A 142 -8.52 -5.82 0.13
CA ALA A 142 -7.12 -5.94 -0.28
C ALA A 142 -6.51 -7.20 0.33
N ARG A 143 -5.82 -7.99 -0.50
CA ARG A 143 -5.15 -9.23 -0.10
C ARG A 143 -3.75 -9.27 -0.67
N ARG A 144 -2.81 -9.80 0.10
CA ARG A 144 -1.46 -10.08 -0.39
C ARG A 144 -1.44 -11.48 -1.02
N GLN A 145 -1.03 -11.54 -2.29
CA GLN A 145 -0.81 -12.79 -3.01
C GLN A 145 0.65 -12.84 -3.48
N LYS A 146 1.50 -13.58 -2.74
CA LYS A 146 2.94 -13.67 -3.00
C LYS A 146 3.59 -12.28 -3.09
N ASP A 147 4.00 -11.87 -4.30
CA ASP A 147 4.69 -10.61 -4.59
C ASP A 147 3.75 -9.49 -5.08
N THR A 148 2.43 -9.75 -5.12
CA THR A 148 1.43 -8.80 -5.57
C THR A 148 0.42 -8.49 -4.46
N ILE A 149 -0.23 -7.34 -4.57
CA ILE A 149 -1.41 -7.00 -3.77
C ILE A 149 -2.57 -6.90 -4.75
N GLU A 150 -3.59 -7.70 -4.50
CA GLU A 150 -4.86 -7.67 -5.20
C GLU A 150 -5.84 -6.81 -4.41
N ILE A 151 -6.53 -5.91 -5.11
CA ILE A 151 -7.59 -5.10 -4.51
C ILE A 151 -8.84 -5.34 -5.33
N GLU A 152 -9.86 -5.85 -4.66
CA GLU A 152 -11.16 -6.18 -5.24
C GLU A 152 -12.21 -5.20 -4.72
N VAL A 153 -13.07 -4.73 -5.62
CA VAL A 153 -14.25 -3.93 -5.28
C VAL A 153 -15.47 -4.72 -5.78
N SER A 154 -16.36 -5.07 -4.87
CA SER A 154 -17.56 -5.86 -5.15
C SER A 154 -18.79 -5.23 -4.51
N ASP A 155 -19.93 -5.38 -5.16
CA ASP A 155 -21.27 -5.01 -4.69
C ASP A 155 -22.21 -6.24 -4.67
N ASP A 156 -23.35 -6.16 -3.94
CA ASP A 156 -24.32 -7.25 -3.75
C ASP A 156 -25.61 -7.12 -4.57
#